data_4ca43bd313a8abf00a0b7b83a50f84b6
#
_entry.id   4ca43bd313a8abf00a0b7b83a50f84b6
#
_cell.length_a   1.000
_cell.length_b   1.000
_cell.length_c   1.000
_cell.angle_alpha   90.00
_cell.angle_beta   90.00
_cell.angle_gamma   90.00
#
_symmetry.space_group_name_H-M   'P 1'
#
loop_
_entity.id
_entity.type
_entity.pdbx_description
1 polymer ?
#
loop_
_entity_poly.entity_id
_entity_poly.type
_entity_poly.pdbx_seq_one_letter_code
_entity_poly.pdbx_strand_id
1 'polypeptide(L)'
;MRVLVIDNYDSFTYNLVQYLGELGAEVVVRRNDEVTAGEVSELHLDRIVVSPGPCTPNEAGVSVPLIGELSGEVPILGVCLGHQSIGQAFGADVVRGEPVHGKTARIHHDGKGVYAGIEQDFEATRYHSLVIEPDSLPDCLVVTSETEDGVIMGVRHREHPTEGVQFHPESVLTTSGKSLLKNFLGL
;
A
#
# COMPACT_ATOMS: atom_id res chain seq x y z
N MET A 1 -11.20 -16.33 1.01
CA MET A 1 -10.27 -15.35 1.67
C MET A 1 -11.02 -14.04 1.83
N ARG A 2 -11.09 -13.53 3.06
CA ARG A 2 -11.81 -12.31 3.40
C ARG A 2 -10.85 -11.13 3.52
N VAL A 3 -11.02 -10.11 2.68
CA VAL A 3 -10.13 -8.95 2.59
C VAL A 3 -10.88 -7.68 2.95
N LEU A 4 -10.37 -6.92 3.92
CA LEU A 4 -10.87 -5.57 4.19
C LEU A 4 -10.12 -4.57 3.32
N VAL A 5 -10.85 -3.66 2.71
CA VAL A 5 -10.29 -2.47 2.07
C VAL A 5 -10.71 -1.25 2.90
N ILE A 6 -9.74 -0.53 3.45
CA ILE A 6 -9.97 0.78 4.05
C ILE A 6 -10.00 1.81 2.92
N ASP A 7 -11.14 2.44 2.73
CA ASP A 7 -11.35 3.48 1.73
C ASP A 7 -10.99 4.86 2.32
N ASN A 8 -9.91 5.43 1.83
CA ASN A 8 -9.45 6.78 2.19
C ASN A 8 -10.13 7.87 1.33
N TYR A 9 -11.38 7.65 0.92
CA TYR A 9 -12.15 8.59 0.07
C TYR A 9 -11.48 8.85 -1.28
N ASP A 10 -11.02 7.78 -1.90
CA ASP A 10 -10.34 7.83 -3.19
C ASP A 10 -11.17 7.21 -4.33
N SER A 11 -11.13 7.82 -5.50
CA SER A 11 -11.85 7.31 -6.68
C SER A 11 -11.29 5.98 -7.21
N PHE A 12 -10.04 5.65 -6.91
CA PHE A 12 -9.40 4.40 -7.32
C PHE A 12 -9.63 3.23 -6.37
N THR A 13 -10.20 3.44 -5.19
CA THR A 13 -10.45 2.38 -4.21
C THR A 13 -11.23 1.22 -4.81
N TYR A 14 -12.28 1.49 -5.56
CA TYR A 14 -13.11 0.43 -6.15
C TYR A 14 -12.45 -0.31 -7.31
N ASN A 15 -11.40 0.23 -7.94
CA ASN A 15 -10.56 -0.53 -8.88
C ASN A 15 -9.74 -1.60 -8.12
N LEU A 16 -9.22 -1.28 -6.93
CA LEU A 16 -8.61 -2.27 -6.04
C LEU A 16 -9.62 -3.35 -5.64
N VAL A 17 -10.82 -2.94 -5.21
CA VAL A 17 -11.91 -3.87 -4.83
C VAL A 17 -12.24 -4.81 -5.99
N GLN A 18 -12.34 -4.29 -7.20
CA GLN A 18 -12.62 -5.09 -8.39
C GLN A 18 -11.50 -6.11 -8.65
N TYR A 19 -10.24 -5.68 -8.63
CA TYR A 19 -9.11 -6.60 -8.88
C TYR A 19 -9.01 -7.69 -7.81
N LEU A 20 -9.20 -7.34 -6.55
CA LEU A 20 -9.23 -8.33 -5.46
C LEU A 20 -10.38 -9.32 -5.62
N GLY A 21 -11.58 -8.83 -6.00
CA GLY A 21 -12.74 -9.68 -6.30
C GLY A 21 -12.51 -10.61 -7.48
N GLU A 22 -11.91 -10.13 -8.56
CA GLU A 22 -11.53 -10.95 -9.73
C GLU A 22 -10.50 -12.04 -9.38
N LEU A 23 -9.67 -11.81 -8.37
CA LEU A 23 -8.72 -12.77 -7.82
C LEU A 23 -9.37 -13.74 -6.80
N GLY A 24 -10.68 -13.65 -6.60
CA GLY A 24 -11.46 -14.58 -5.77
C GLY A 24 -11.56 -14.18 -4.28
N ALA A 25 -11.20 -12.96 -3.91
CA ALA A 25 -11.38 -12.46 -2.56
C ALA A 25 -12.84 -12.04 -2.28
N GLU A 26 -13.33 -12.34 -1.07
CA GLU A 26 -14.52 -11.70 -0.50
C GLU A 26 -14.10 -10.36 0.07
N VAL A 27 -14.46 -9.27 -0.61
CA VAL A 27 -13.99 -7.93 -0.24
C VAL A 27 -15.04 -7.20 0.59
N VAL A 28 -14.61 -6.71 1.76
CA VAL A 28 -15.40 -5.83 2.64
C VAL A 28 -14.76 -4.44 2.55
N VAL A 29 -15.56 -3.41 2.29
CA VAL A 29 -15.10 -2.02 2.24
C VAL A 29 -15.60 -1.28 3.47
N ARG A 30 -14.70 -0.52 4.12
CA ARG A 30 -15.04 0.44 5.18
C ARG A 30 -14.30 1.75 4.94
N ARG A 31 -14.97 2.86 5.13
CA ARG A 31 -14.32 4.17 5.08
C ARG A 31 -13.44 4.38 6.30
N ASN A 32 -12.40 5.18 6.16
CA ASN A 32 -11.37 5.39 7.18
C ASN A 32 -11.87 6.09 8.45
N ASP A 33 -13.07 6.66 8.42
CA ASP A 33 -13.77 7.34 9.54
C ASP A 33 -14.99 6.56 10.06
N GLU A 34 -15.28 5.38 9.49
CA GLU A 34 -16.44 4.56 9.88
C GLU A 34 -16.11 3.39 10.81
N VAL A 35 -14.82 3.14 11.05
CA VAL A 35 -14.34 2.02 11.86
C VAL A 35 -13.17 2.43 12.75
N THR A 36 -12.98 1.70 13.83
CA THR A 36 -11.79 1.74 14.68
C THR A 36 -10.92 0.51 14.44
N ALA A 37 -9.64 0.56 14.83
CA ALA A 37 -8.76 -0.60 14.73
C ALA A 37 -9.27 -1.80 15.57
N GLY A 38 -9.83 -1.54 16.75
CA GLY A 38 -10.45 -2.58 17.58
C GLY A 38 -11.64 -3.28 16.91
N GLU A 39 -12.54 -2.53 16.26
CA GLU A 39 -13.65 -3.12 15.50
C GLU A 39 -13.15 -3.95 14.32
N VAL A 40 -12.07 -3.51 13.66
CA VAL A 40 -11.45 -4.25 12.55
C VAL A 40 -10.85 -5.58 13.02
N SER A 41 -10.23 -5.61 14.20
CA SER A 41 -9.65 -6.85 14.76
C SER A 41 -10.69 -7.94 15.01
N GLU A 42 -11.95 -7.57 15.28
CA GLU A 42 -13.06 -8.51 15.50
C GLU A 42 -13.65 -9.10 14.20
N LEU A 43 -13.27 -8.58 13.03
CA LEU A 43 -13.86 -9.01 11.75
C LEU A 43 -13.31 -10.34 11.21
N HIS A 44 -12.30 -10.96 11.84
CA HIS A 44 -11.66 -12.19 11.39
C HIS A 44 -11.26 -12.13 9.92
N LEU A 45 -10.35 -11.22 9.60
CA LEU A 45 -9.87 -10.96 8.25
C LEU A 45 -8.63 -11.79 7.92
N ASP A 46 -8.51 -12.19 6.65
CA ASP A 46 -7.30 -12.82 6.14
C ASP A 46 -6.26 -11.78 5.69
N ARG A 47 -6.71 -10.61 5.20
CA ARG A 47 -5.85 -9.54 4.68
C ARG A 47 -6.52 -8.17 4.86
N ILE A 48 -5.69 -7.13 4.91
CA ILE A 48 -6.14 -5.72 4.91
C ILE A 48 -5.42 -4.98 3.79
N VAL A 49 -6.16 -4.17 3.03
CA VAL A 49 -5.63 -3.22 2.05
C VAL A 49 -6.01 -1.82 2.50
N VAL A 50 -5.02 -0.93 2.61
CA VAL A 50 -5.23 0.49 2.90
C VAL A 50 -5.09 1.25 1.59
N SER A 51 -6.18 1.88 1.14
CA SER A 51 -6.30 2.46 -0.20
C SER A 51 -5.49 3.74 -0.39
N PRO A 52 -5.32 4.18 -1.64
CA PRO A 52 -4.98 5.57 -1.95
C PRO A 52 -5.95 6.54 -1.29
N GLY A 53 -5.57 7.80 -1.24
CA GLY A 53 -6.42 8.88 -0.75
C GLY A 53 -5.78 10.24 -0.88
N PRO A 54 -6.54 11.30 -0.61
CA PRO A 54 -6.05 12.67 -0.63
C PRO A 54 -5.29 13.02 0.65
N CYS A 55 -4.64 14.17 0.64
CA CYS A 55 -3.95 14.79 1.77
C CYS A 55 -2.76 13.96 2.28
N THR A 56 -2.58 13.89 3.59
CA THR A 56 -1.46 13.22 4.26
C THR A 56 -1.96 12.07 5.14
N PRO A 57 -1.08 11.19 5.64
CA PRO A 57 -1.48 10.17 6.60
C PRO A 57 -2.16 10.72 7.87
N ASN A 58 -1.91 11.97 8.24
CA ASN A 58 -2.59 12.61 9.39
C ASN A 58 -4.09 12.75 9.19
N GLU A 59 -4.55 12.88 7.95
CA GLU A 59 -5.96 13.00 7.59
C GLU A 59 -6.57 11.66 7.11
N ALA A 60 -5.81 10.57 7.20
CA ALA A 60 -6.24 9.24 6.74
C ALA A 60 -7.06 8.44 7.78
N GLY A 61 -7.67 9.11 8.76
CA GLY A 61 -8.54 8.49 9.75
C GLY A 61 -7.88 7.33 10.47
N VAL A 62 -8.50 6.14 10.41
CA VAL A 62 -8.03 4.93 11.09
C VAL A 62 -6.74 4.33 10.48
N SER A 63 -6.31 4.76 9.30
CA SER A 63 -5.24 4.08 8.54
C SER A 63 -3.93 3.92 9.33
N VAL A 64 -3.43 5.00 9.92
CA VAL A 64 -2.17 4.95 10.71
C VAL A 64 -2.34 4.12 12.00
N PRO A 65 -3.35 4.37 12.87
CA PRO A 65 -3.58 3.55 14.06
C PRO A 65 -3.79 2.07 13.73
N LEU A 66 -4.57 1.75 12.71
CA LEU A 66 -4.86 0.39 12.30
C LEU A 66 -3.58 -0.37 11.91
N ILE A 67 -2.71 0.27 11.13
CA ILE A 67 -1.41 -0.31 10.75
C ILE A 67 -0.57 -0.57 11.99
N GLY A 68 -0.46 0.39 12.91
CA GLY A 68 0.31 0.26 14.15
C GLY A 68 -0.18 -0.89 15.05
N GLU A 69 -1.50 -1.08 15.14
CA GLU A 69 -2.10 -2.08 16.01
C GLU A 69 -2.12 -3.49 15.38
N LEU A 70 -2.41 -3.61 14.06
CA LEU A 70 -2.70 -4.91 13.44
C LEU A 70 -1.59 -5.45 12.53
N SER A 71 -0.49 -4.73 12.32
CA SER A 71 0.56 -5.12 11.37
C SER A 71 1.24 -6.46 11.68
N GLY A 72 1.29 -6.85 12.95
CA GLY A 72 1.85 -8.15 13.38
C GLY A 72 0.84 -9.29 13.38
N GLU A 73 -0.45 -9.01 13.22
CA GLU A 73 -1.54 -9.97 13.35
C GLU A 73 -2.15 -10.35 12.00
N VAL A 74 -2.33 -9.38 11.12
CA VAL A 74 -2.95 -9.58 9.80
C VAL A 74 -2.04 -8.99 8.73
N PRO A 75 -1.82 -9.67 7.60
CA PRO A 75 -1.07 -9.10 6.48
C PRO A 75 -1.74 -7.84 5.94
N ILE A 76 -0.94 -6.76 5.79
CA ILE A 76 -1.39 -5.44 5.36
C ILE A 76 -0.66 -5.01 4.09
N LEU A 77 -1.40 -4.55 3.09
CA LEU A 77 -0.87 -3.84 1.93
C LEU A 77 -1.35 -2.39 1.95
N GLY A 78 -0.41 -1.45 1.97
CA GLY A 78 -0.70 -0.02 1.80
C GLY A 78 -0.46 0.42 0.36
N VAL A 79 -1.40 1.14 -0.24
CA VAL A 79 -1.29 1.67 -1.60
C VAL A 79 -1.32 3.20 -1.56
N CYS A 80 -0.29 3.84 -2.13
CA CYS A 80 -0.12 5.30 -2.20
C CYS A 80 -0.22 5.95 -0.81
N LEU A 81 -1.34 6.57 -0.44
CA LEU A 81 -1.55 7.09 0.93
C LEU A 81 -1.41 5.98 1.99
N GLY A 82 -1.86 4.76 1.69
CA GLY A 82 -1.69 3.60 2.57
C GLY A 82 -0.22 3.22 2.78
N HIS A 83 0.62 3.32 1.74
CA HIS A 83 2.07 3.15 1.85
C HIS A 83 2.72 4.22 2.72
N GLN A 84 2.33 5.48 2.52
CA GLN A 84 2.80 6.60 3.35
C GLN A 84 2.35 6.42 4.82
N SER A 85 1.15 5.89 5.03
CA SER A 85 0.61 5.56 6.36
C SER A 85 1.41 4.46 7.04
N ILE A 86 1.93 3.47 6.30
CA ILE A 86 2.88 2.48 6.82
C ILE A 86 4.17 3.17 7.28
N GLY A 87 4.76 4.01 6.43
CA GLY A 87 5.95 4.77 6.81
C GLY A 87 5.75 5.53 8.13
N GLN A 88 4.67 6.31 8.21
CA GLN A 88 4.37 7.12 9.39
C GLN A 88 4.04 6.27 10.63
N ALA A 89 3.32 5.17 10.50
CA ALA A 89 2.98 4.28 11.61
C ALA A 89 4.23 3.71 12.31
N PHE A 90 5.31 3.50 11.57
CA PHE A 90 6.58 3.01 12.09
C PHE A 90 7.62 4.10 12.34
N GLY A 91 7.29 5.37 12.13
CA GLY A 91 8.12 6.51 12.52
C GLY A 91 8.93 7.17 11.40
N ALA A 92 8.68 6.82 10.14
CA ALA A 92 9.26 7.55 9.01
C ALA A 92 8.53 8.88 8.77
N ASP A 93 9.25 9.86 8.23
CA ASP A 93 8.69 11.13 7.81
C ASP A 93 8.11 11.02 6.39
N VAL A 94 6.94 11.60 6.20
CA VAL A 94 6.30 11.76 4.89
C VAL A 94 6.42 13.22 4.49
N VAL A 95 7.14 13.47 3.39
CA VAL A 95 7.53 14.81 2.96
C VAL A 95 7.05 15.10 1.55
N ARG A 96 7.08 16.38 1.17
CA ARG A 96 6.79 16.79 -0.21
C ARG A 96 7.93 16.38 -1.14
N GLY A 97 7.56 15.59 -2.18
CA GLY A 97 8.42 15.30 -3.31
C GLY A 97 8.00 16.10 -4.55
N GLU A 98 8.56 15.74 -5.69
CA GLU A 98 8.12 16.28 -6.97
C GLU A 98 6.70 15.75 -7.28
N PRO A 99 5.72 16.63 -7.57
CA PRO A 99 4.37 16.20 -7.90
C PRO A 99 4.33 15.37 -9.19
N VAL A 100 3.72 14.20 -9.11
CA VAL A 100 3.49 13.32 -10.26
C VAL A 100 1.99 13.04 -10.38
N HIS A 101 1.46 13.20 -11.58
CA HIS A 101 0.03 13.00 -11.83
C HIS A 101 -0.20 12.21 -13.12
N GLY A 102 -0.54 10.93 -12.98
CA GLY A 102 -0.88 10.04 -14.09
C GLY A 102 0.28 9.66 -15.00
N LYS A 103 1.53 9.88 -14.58
CA LYS A 103 2.72 9.46 -15.32
C LYS A 103 3.13 8.06 -14.87
N THR A 104 3.70 7.29 -15.80
CA THR A 104 4.36 6.02 -15.46
C THR A 104 5.83 6.23 -15.12
N ALA A 105 6.34 5.33 -14.29
CA ALA A 105 7.78 5.21 -14.02
C ALA A 105 8.16 3.73 -14.01
N ARG A 106 9.43 3.46 -14.31
CA ARG A 106 10.01 2.13 -14.14
C ARG A 106 10.33 1.88 -12.69
N ILE A 107 9.92 0.71 -12.21
CA ILE A 107 10.07 0.32 -10.80
C ILE A 107 11.11 -0.77 -10.69
N HIS A 108 12.22 -0.42 -10.06
CA HIS A 108 13.25 -1.39 -9.68
C HIS A 108 12.91 -1.96 -8.30
N HIS A 109 13.01 -3.28 -8.09
CA HIS A 109 12.54 -3.93 -6.86
C HIS A 109 13.41 -5.10 -6.42
N ASP A 110 13.24 -5.54 -5.16
CA ASP A 110 14.02 -6.62 -4.54
C ASP A 110 13.59 -8.05 -4.93
N GLY A 111 12.51 -8.20 -5.70
CA GLY A 111 11.99 -9.49 -6.15
C GLY A 111 11.33 -10.33 -5.06
N LYS A 112 11.01 -9.76 -3.91
CA LYS A 112 10.43 -10.47 -2.75
C LYS A 112 9.04 -9.95 -2.42
N GLY A 113 8.30 -10.71 -1.57
CA GLY A 113 6.96 -10.32 -1.13
C GLY A 113 6.03 -10.12 -2.32
N VAL A 114 5.41 -8.96 -2.41
CA VAL A 114 4.51 -8.62 -3.53
C VAL A 114 5.21 -8.60 -4.89
N TYR A 115 6.53 -8.47 -4.92
CA TYR A 115 7.32 -8.46 -6.16
C TYR A 115 7.82 -9.84 -6.60
N ALA A 116 7.48 -10.91 -5.91
CA ALA A 116 7.92 -12.26 -6.27
C ALA A 116 7.48 -12.64 -7.70
N GLY A 117 8.43 -12.99 -8.56
CA GLY A 117 8.18 -13.34 -9.95
C GLY A 117 7.74 -12.19 -10.86
N ILE A 118 7.79 -10.96 -10.39
CA ILE A 118 7.53 -9.76 -11.21
C ILE A 118 8.79 -9.41 -11.99
N GLU A 119 8.62 -8.99 -13.27
CA GLU A 119 9.70 -8.51 -14.10
C GLU A 119 10.30 -7.23 -13.54
N GLN A 120 11.64 -7.11 -13.56
CA GLN A 120 12.32 -5.88 -13.17
C GLN A 120 11.96 -4.72 -14.10
N ASP A 121 11.98 -3.52 -13.55
CA ASP A 121 11.73 -2.29 -14.30
C ASP A 121 10.35 -2.25 -14.99
N PHE A 122 9.36 -2.91 -14.39
CA PHE A 122 7.99 -2.82 -14.88
C PHE A 122 7.46 -1.38 -14.77
N GLU A 123 6.54 -1.02 -15.65
CA GLU A 123 5.91 0.30 -15.62
C GLU A 123 4.76 0.35 -14.63
N ALA A 124 4.75 1.40 -13.79
CA ALA A 124 3.69 1.67 -12.83
C ALA A 124 3.24 3.12 -12.83
N THR A 125 1.95 3.31 -12.65
CA THR A 125 1.31 4.64 -12.61
C THR A 125 1.54 5.31 -11.26
N ARG A 126 1.84 6.60 -11.29
CA ARG A 126 2.09 7.45 -10.12
C ARG A 126 1.09 8.61 -10.08
N TYR A 127 0.50 8.83 -8.89
CA TYR A 127 -0.37 9.99 -8.57
C TYR A 127 -0.05 10.44 -7.16
N HIS A 128 1.08 11.08 -6.93
CA HIS A 128 1.47 11.53 -5.60
C HIS A 128 2.35 12.78 -5.63
N SER A 129 2.24 13.59 -4.58
CA SER A 129 3.12 14.71 -4.28
C SER A 129 3.87 14.54 -2.96
N LEU A 130 3.57 13.46 -2.23
CA LEU A 130 4.25 13.10 -0.99
C LEU A 130 5.02 11.79 -1.19
N VAL A 131 6.11 11.67 -0.47
CA VAL A 131 6.99 10.49 -0.47
C VAL A 131 7.49 10.21 0.95
N ILE A 132 7.89 8.97 1.22
CA ILE A 132 8.63 8.64 2.44
C ILE A 132 10.05 9.18 2.28
N GLU A 133 10.51 9.97 3.27
CA GLU A 133 11.87 10.51 3.32
C GLU A 133 12.87 9.38 3.60
N PRO A 134 13.81 9.10 2.68
CA PRO A 134 14.76 7.99 2.83
C PRO A 134 15.58 8.04 4.13
N ASP A 135 16.04 9.22 4.51
CA ASP A 135 16.89 9.41 5.71
C ASP A 135 16.13 9.22 7.03
N SER A 136 14.80 9.24 6.99
CA SER A 136 13.93 9.01 8.16
C SER A 136 13.49 7.56 8.33
N LEU A 137 13.85 6.67 7.39
CA LEU A 137 13.34 5.29 7.40
C LEU A 137 13.83 4.54 8.65
N PRO A 138 12.92 4.01 9.51
CA PRO A 138 13.31 3.31 10.71
C PRO A 138 13.90 1.92 10.39
N ASP A 139 14.70 1.39 11.29
CA ASP A 139 15.37 0.09 11.11
C ASP A 139 14.42 -1.10 10.88
N CYS A 140 13.18 -1.00 11.34
CA CYS A 140 12.16 -2.05 11.13
C CYS A 140 11.60 -2.10 9.71
N LEU A 141 11.81 -1.07 8.90
CA LEU A 141 11.40 -1.02 7.50
C LEU A 141 12.59 -1.19 6.55
N VAL A 142 12.34 -1.84 5.42
CA VAL A 142 13.28 -1.91 4.29
C VAL A 142 12.65 -1.30 3.05
N VAL A 143 13.44 -0.62 2.25
CA VAL A 143 13.06 -0.22 0.89
C VAL A 143 13.00 -1.48 0.03
N THR A 144 11.88 -1.70 -0.63
CA THR A 144 11.64 -2.87 -1.48
C THR A 144 11.61 -2.53 -2.96
N SER A 145 11.33 -1.27 -3.27
CA SER A 145 11.38 -0.76 -4.65
C SER A 145 11.62 0.74 -4.69
N GLU A 146 12.17 1.19 -5.81
CA GLU A 146 12.49 2.60 -6.07
C GLU A 146 12.43 2.91 -7.57
N THR A 147 12.33 4.19 -7.90
CA THR A 147 12.53 4.70 -9.26
C THR A 147 14.02 4.84 -9.55
N GLU A 148 14.38 5.06 -10.82
CA GLU A 148 15.77 5.26 -11.25
C GLU A 148 16.44 6.45 -10.55
N ASP A 149 15.68 7.49 -10.21
CA ASP A 149 16.14 8.68 -9.47
C ASP A 149 16.08 8.51 -7.93
N GLY A 150 15.82 7.29 -7.44
CA GLY A 150 15.94 6.94 -6.04
C GLY A 150 14.74 7.31 -5.16
N VAL A 151 13.59 7.60 -5.75
CA VAL A 151 12.36 7.82 -4.97
C VAL A 151 11.84 6.47 -4.46
N ILE A 152 11.61 6.36 -3.16
CA ILE A 152 11.06 5.13 -2.54
C ILE A 152 9.67 4.85 -3.14
N MET A 153 9.53 3.68 -3.74
CA MET A 153 8.29 3.18 -4.34
C MET A 153 7.69 1.99 -3.60
N GLY A 154 8.41 1.42 -2.65
CA GLY A 154 7.92 0.34 -1.81
C GLY A 154 8.69 0.21 -0.52
N VAL A 155 8.00 -0.19 0.54
CA VAL A 155 8.57 -0.55 1.84
C VAL A 155 7.97 -1.85 2.34
N ARG A 156 8.73 -2.58 3.16
CA ARG A 156 8.26 -3.76 3.87
C ARG A 156 8.80 -3.78 5.29
N HIS A 157 7.95 -4.19 6.24
CA HIS A 157 8.39 -4.45 7.59
C HIS A 157 9.23 -5.73 7.65
N ARG A 158 10.31 -5.73 8.45
CA ARG A 158 11.27 -6.86 8.51
C ARG A 158 10.66 -8.12 9.12
N GLU A 159 9.76 -7.96 10.07
CA GLU A 159 9.19 -9.05 10.87
C GLU A 159 7.68 -9.24 10.64
N HIS A 160 6.94 -8.14 10.43
CA HIS A 160 5.50 -8.17 10.22
C HIS A 160 5.15 -8.36 8.74
N PRO A 161 4.04 -9.04 8.41
CA PRO A 161 3.58 -9.19 7.03
C PRO A 161 2.91 -7.91 6.50
N THR A 162 3.65 -6.80 6.51
CA THR A 162 3.17 -5.48 6.14
C THR A 162 4.06 -4.92 5.04
N GLU A 163 3.47 -4.62 3.90
CA GLU A 163 4.13 -4.05 2.73
C GLU A 163 3.36 -2.84 2.21
N GLY A 164 4.08 -1.91 1.58
CA GLY A 164 3.49 -0.74 0.95
C GLY A 164 4.07 -0.49 -0.43
N VAL A 165 3.23 0.00 -1.34
CA VAL A 165 3.62 0.44 -2.68
C VAL A 165 3.13 1.88 -2.90
N GLN A 166 4.02 2.77 -3.37
CA GLN A 166 3.70 4.17 -3.61
C GLN A 166 2.90 4.36 -4.91
N PHE A 167 3.12 3.49 -5.88
CA PHE A 167 2.41 3.49 -7.16
C PHE A 167 1.02 2.83 -7.03
N HIS A 168 0.25 2.89 -8.12
CA HIS A 168 -1.13 2.39 -8.19
C HIS A 168 -1.21 1.05 -8.93
N PRO A 169 -1.24 -0.11 -8.23
CA PRO A 169 -1.36 -1.42 -8.87
C PRO A 169 -2.72 -1.63 -9.56
N GLU A 170 -3.75 -0.89 -9.16
CA GLU A 170 -5.09 -0.94 -9.74
C GLU A 170 -5.23 -0.17 -11.05
N SER A 171 -4.24 0.63 -11.42
CA SER A 171 -4.23 1.34 -12.70
C SER A 171 -3.97 0.37 -13.86
N VAL A 172 -4.71 0.55 -14.95
CA VAL A 172 -4.53 -0.23 -16.18
C VAL A 172 -3.14 -0.06 -16.81
N LEU A 173 -2.48 1.05 -16.53
CA LEU A 173 -1.12 1.34 -17.01
C LEU A 173 -0.03 0.73 -16.12
N THR A 174 -0.38 0.14 -14.98
CA THR A 174 0.55 -0.65 -14.16
C THR A 174 0.55 -2.09 -14.66
N THR A 175 1.55 -2.45 -15.46
CA THR A 175 1.57 -3.69 -16.23
C THR A 175 1.49 -4.95 -15.37
N SER A 176 2.08 -4.92 -14.17
CA SER A 176 2.13 -6.06 -13.24
C SER A 176 1.15 -5.94 -12.06
N GLY A 177 0.20 -5.00 -12.12
CA GLY A 177 -0.65 -4.66 -10.98
C GLY A 177 -1.44 -5.83 -10.39
N LYS A 178 -2.13 -6.60 -11.24
CA LYS A 178 -2.87 -7.80 -10.78
C LYS A 178 -1.94 -8.89 -10.21
N SER A 179 -0.75 -9.06 -10.78
CA SER A 179 0.22 -10.04 -10.28
C SER A 179 0.76 -9.66 -8.91
N LEU A 180 0.98 -8.36 -8.65
CA LEU A 180 1.32 -7.83 -7.32
C LEU A 180 0.22 -8.13 -6.29
N LEU A 181 -1.03 -7.85 -6.63
CA LEU A 181 -2.17 -8.14 -5.76
C LEU A 181 -2.36 -9.64 -5.54
N LYS A 182 -2.14 -10.46 -6.58
CA LYS A 182 -2.15 -11.92 -6.48
C LYS A 182 -1.10 -12.42 -5.49
N ASN A 183 0.13 -11.91 -5.56
CA ASN A 183 1.20 -12.22 -4.62
C ASN A 183 0.82 -11.83 -3.19
N PHE A 184 0.24 -10.65 -3.00
CA PHE A 184 -0.24 -10.22 -1.69
C PHE A 184 -1.30 -11.17 -1.12
N LEU A 185 -2.19 -11.70 -1.96
CA LEU A 185 -3.18 -12.70 -1.53
C LEU A 185 -2.57 -14.09 -1.27
N GLY A 186 -1.34 -14.35 -1.71
CA GLY A 186 -0.67 -15.64 -1.55
C GLY A 186 -1.17 -16.72 -2.52
N LEU A 187 -1.56 -16.31 -3.73
CA LEU A 187 -2.15 -17.15 -4.78
C LEU A 187 -1.15 -17.52 -5.89
#